data_10e081e5c0cad62169e1d5d6fa73e3e7
#
_entry.id   10e081e5c0cad62169e1d5d6fa73e3e7
#
_cell.length_a   1.000
_cell.length_b   1.000
_cell.length_c   1.000
_cell.angle_alpha   90.00
_cell.angle_beta   90.00
_cell.angle_gamma   90.00
#
_symmetry.space_group_name_H-M   'P 1'
#
loop_
_entity.id
_entity.type
_entity.pdbx_description
1 polymer ?
#
loop_
_entity_poly.entity_id
_entity_poly.type
_entity_poly.pdbx_seq_one_letter_code
_entity_poly.pdbx_strand_id
1 'polypeptide(L)'
;SRRQRQMCIRDSPYGSRSKETLLKYTRGDIRFLNTFDVKIIVIACGTASSAALPAIKDEFDVPIIGVIDAAVYAAVRATKNKKIGIIGTAGTIKSGEYEKQIKAYDSEMQTFAKACPMFVPLVENGYFDTEVTRIIVAEYLEEIRNQGVDTLILGCTHYPLIEKVIREYMGDDVTLINSGAEVA
;
A
#
# COMPACT_ATOMS: atom_id res chain seq x y z
N SER A 1 1.60 -19.78 -10.67
CA SER A 1 2.51 -20.87 -11.07
C SER A 1 3.70 -20.99 -10.11
N ARG A 2 4.42 -22.11 -10.08
CA ARG A 2 5.61 -22.31 -9.23
C ARG A 2 6.70 -21.25 -9.48
N ARG A 3 6.87 -20.76 -10.72
CA ARG A 3 7.85 -19.72 -11.07
C ARG A 3 7.49 -18.35 -10.51
N GLN A 4 6.21 -17.98 -10.49
CA GLN A 4 5.75 -16.73 -9.86
C GLN A 4 6.00 -16.72 -8.35
N ARG A 5 5.75 -17.83 -7.64
CA ARG A 5 6.11 -17.96 -6.22
C ARG A 5 7.61 -17.80 -5.96
N GLN A 6 8.46 -18.34 -6.82
CA GLN A 6 9.91 -18.27 -6.66
C GLN A 6 10.45 -16.84 -6.84
N MET A 7 9.89 -16.03 -7.74
CA MET A 7 10.25 -14.62 -7.88
C MET A 7 9.82 -13.82 -6.65
N CYS A 8 8.57 -13.96 -6.17
CA CYS A 8 8.09 -13.31 -4.97
C CYS A 8 8.92 -13.66 -3.72
N ILE A 9 9.24 -14.92 -3.49
CA ILE A 9 10.01 -15.39 -2.32
C ILE A 9 11.45 -14.86 -2.35
N ARG A 10 12.08 -14.79 -3.51
CA ARG A 10 13.48 -14.35 -3.65
C ARG A 10 13.65 -12.87 -3.38
N ASP A 11 12.71 -12.05 -3.77
CA ASP A 11 12.85 -10.61 -3.82
C ASP A 11 12.06 -9.88 -2.69
N SER A 12 11.13 -10.56 -2.03
CA SER A 12 10.39 -10.07 -0.86
C SER A 12 11.28 -10.02 0.40
N PRO A 13 11.02 -9.10 1.36
CA PRO A 13 10.03 -8.02 1.30
C PRO A 13 10.56 -6.79 0.54
N TYR A 14 9.68 -6.10 -0.20
CA TYR A 14 10.02 -4.88 -0.94
C TYR A 14 10.12 -3.64 -0.05
N GLY A 15 9.37 -3.62 1.04
CA GLY A 15 9.16 -2.42 1.88
C GLY A 15 10.40 -1.78 2.50
N SER A 16 11.49 -2.54 2.63
CA SER A 16 12.77 -2.09 3.20
C SER A 16 13.88 -1.93 2.16
N ARG A 17 13.61 -2.19 0.87
CA ARG A 17 14.62 -2.13 -0.20
C ARG A 17 14.89 -0.70 -0.64
N SER A 18 16.11 -0.47 -1.16
CA SER A 18 16.46 0.81 -1.79
C SER A 18 15.65 1.05 -3.06
N LYS A 19 15.45 2.32 -3.43
CA LYS A 19 14.76 2.70 -4.67
C LYS A 19 15.38 2.05 -5.90
N GLU A 20 16.71 1.97 -5.96
CA GLU A 20 17.45 1.35 -7.06
C GLU A 20 17.13 -0.14 -7.18
N THR A 21 17.12 -0.86 -6.05
CA THR A 21 16.75 -2.28 -5.99
C THR A 21 15.30 -2.49 -6.44
N LEU A 22 14.38 -1.64 -5.97
CA LEU A 22 12.97 -1.70 -6.36
C LEU A 22 12.80 -1.48 -7.87
N LEU A 23 13.47 -0.48 -8.44
CA LEU A 23 13.45 -0.24 -9.90
C LEU A 23 13.97 -1.45 -10.67
N LYS A 24 15.09 -2.05 -10.23
CA LYS A 24 15.68 -3.23 -10.88
C LYS A 24 14.71 -4.41 -10.87
N TYR A 25 14.09 -4.70 -9.71
CA TYR A 25 13.17 -5.82 -9.57
C TYR A 25 11.89 -5.60 -10.37
N THR A 26 11.27 -4.43 -10.23
CA THR A 26 10.03 -4.11 -10.94
C THR A 26 10.23 -4.15 -12.46
N ARG A 27 11.34 -3.62 -12.98
CA ARG A 27 11.67 -3.76 -14.42
C ARG A 27 11.85 -5.23 -14.83
N GLY A 28 12.50 -6.02 -13.99
CA GLY A 28 12.70 -7.46 -14.25
C GLY A 28 11.38 -8.21 -14.34
N ASP A 29 10.47 -7.93 -13.41
CA ASP A 29 9.14 -8.55 -13.37
C ASP A 29 8.29 -8.13 -14.56
N ILE A 30 8.29 -6.84 -14.92
CA ILE A 30 7.56 -6.33 -16.11
C ILE A 30 8.12 -6.95 -17.41
N ARG A 31 9.44 -6.97 -17.57
CA ARG A 31 10.08 -7.60 -18.75
C ARG A 31 9.73 -9.07 -18.85
N PHE A 32 9.71 -9.78 -17.74
CA PHE A 32 9.29 -11.18 -17.72
C PHE A 32 7.82 -11.35 -18.11
N LEU A 33 6.92 -10.54 -17.56
CA LEU A 33 5.51 -10.59 -17.93
C LEU A 33 5.27 -10.22 -19.38
N ASN A 34 6.05 -9.29 -19.93
CA ASN A 34 5.98 -8.87 -21.33
C ASN A 34 6.42 -9.96 -22.34
N THR A 35 7.04 -11.05 -21.86
CA THR A 35 7.30 -12.23 -22.71
C THR A 35 6.03 -13.06 -22.98
N PHE A 36 4.95 -12.79 -22.27
CA PHE A 36 3.63 -13.36 -22.50
C PHE A 36 2.76 -12.27 -23.17
N ASP A 37 1.87 -12.64 -24.04
CA ASP A 37 0.95 -11.71 -24.72
C ASP A 37 -0.08 -11.15 -23.72
N VAL A 38 0.38 -10.27 -22.81
CA VAL A 38 -0.44 -9.64 -21.77
C VAL A 38 -0.98 -8.31 -22.27
N LYS A 39 -2.24 -8.02 -21.99
CA LYS A 39 -2.92 -6.77 -22.40
C LYS A 39 -2.70 -5.63 -21.40
N ILE A 40 -2.44 -5.96 -20.14
CA ILE A 40 -2.25 -5.00 -19.04
C ILE A 40 -1.44 -5.65 -17.93
N ILE A 41 -0.64 -4.87 -17.22
CA ILE A 41 0.09 -5.29 -16.01
C ILE A 41 -0.41 -4.51 -14.81
N VAL A 42 -0.76 -5.21 -13.74
CA VAL A 42 -1.16 -4.61 -12.46
C VAL A 42 -0.03 -4.79 -11.44
N ILE A 43 0.45 -3.69 -10.89
CA ILE A 43 1.41 -3.70 -9.77
C ILE A 43 0.62 -3.61 -8.46
N ALA A 44 0.36 -4.76 -7.83
CA ALA A 44 -0.41 -4.83 -6.59
C ALA A 44 0.38 -4.38 -5.34
N CYS A 45 1.70 -4.34 -5.40
CA CYS A 45 2.55 -3.93 -4.29
C CYS A 45 2.56 -2.41 -4.12
N GLY A 46 2.12 -1.90 -2.95
CA GLY A 46 2.14 -0.47 -2.62
C GLY A 46 3.53 0.14 -2.74
N THR A 47 4.58 -0.57 -2.28
CA THR A 47 5.98 -0.09 -2.37
C THR A 47 6.45 0.04 -3.82
N ALA A 48 6.19 -0.96 -4.66
CA ALA A 48 6.58 -0.90 -6.08
C ALA A 48 5.75 0.16 -6.83
N SER A 49 4.45 0.27 -6.55
CA SER A 49 3.57 1.27 -7.15
C SER A 49 3.99 2.70 -6.79
N SER A 50 4.41 2.94 -5.55
CA SER A 50 4.79 4.28 -5.08
C SER A 50 6.20 4.68 -5.47
N ALA A 51 7.17 3.76 -5.33
CA ALA A 51 8.59 4.10 -5.45
C ALA A 51 9.17 3.80 -6.83
N ALA A 52 8.65 2.81 -7.55
CA ALA A 52 9.21 2.38 -8.84
C ALA A 52 8.35 2.79 -10.04
N LEU A 53 7.03 2.56 -10.00
CA LEU A 53 6.15 2.76 -11.15
C LEU A 53 6.24 4.17 -11.77
N PRO A 54 6.26 5.29 -11.01
CA PRO A 54 6.33 6.62 -11.60
C PRO A 54 7.59 6.85 -12.47
N ALA A 55 8.67 6.09 -12.21
CA ALA A 55 9.93 6.23 -12.93
C ALA A 55 10.07 5.31 -14.15
N ILE A 56 9.22 4.28 -14.26
CA ILE A 56 9.41 3.22 -15.27
C ILE A 56 8.19 2.97 -16.17
N LYS A 57 7.03 3.55 -15.85
CA LYS A 57 5.78 3.27 -16.57
C LYS A 57 5.86 3.54 -18.07
N ASP A 58 6.64 4.55 -18.47
CA ASP A 58 6.79 4.98 -19.85
C ASP A 58 7.91 4.21 -20.59
N GLU A 59 8.58 3.24 -19.94
CA GLU A 59 9.60 2.39 -20.55
C GLU A 59 9.00 1.17 -21.31
N PHE A 60 7.68 0.97 -21.21
CA PHE A 60 7.01 -0.22 -21.73
C PHE A 60 5.75 0.15 -22.52
N ASP A 61 5.51 -0.54 -23.64
CA ASP A 61 4.33 -0.30 -24.50
C ASP A 61 3.03 -0.85 -23.88
N VAL A 62 3.15 -1.86 -22.99
CA VAL A 62 1.99 -2.45 -22.31
C VAL A 62 1.49 -1.50 -21.22
N PRO A 63 0.17 -1.25 -21.11
CA PRO A 63 -0.39 -0.45 -20.03
C PRO A 63 -0.07 -1.03 -18.67
N ILE A 64 0.47 -0.20 -17.76
CA ILE A 64 0.82 -0.60 -16.40
C ILE A 64 0.05 0.28 -15.41
N ILE A 65 -0.70 -0.34 -14.51
CA ILE A 65 -1.42 0.35 -13.45
C ILE A 65 -0.89 -0.07 -12.08
N GLY A 66 -0.83 0.89 -11.16
CA GLY A 66 -0.50 0.65 -9.75
C GLY A 66 -1.74 0.73 -8.86
N VAL A 67 -1.58 0.33 -7.61
CA VAL A 67 -2.69 0.33 -6.64
C VAL A 67 -2.95 1.70 -6.01
N ILE A 68 -2.09 2.70 -6.21
CA ILE A 68 -2.19 3.98 -5.49
C ILE A 68 -3.33 4.82 -6.02
N ASP A 69 -3.44 4.97 -7.33
CA ASP A 69 -4.43 5.86 -7.97
C ASP A 69 -5.86 5.47 -7.58
N ALA A 70 -6.19 4.17 -7.61
CA ALA A 70 -7.50 3.67 -7.23
C ALA A 70 -7.77 3.86 -5.72
N ALA A 71 -6.79 3.57 -4.87
CA ALA A 71 -6.94 3.77 -3.43
C ALA A 71 -7.10 5.25 -3.04
N VAL A 72 -6.35 6.14 -3.69
CA VAL A 72 -6.50 7.59 -3.50
C VAL A 72 -7.89 8.05 -3.95
N TYR A 73 -8.34 7.64 -5.13
CA TYR A 73 -9.67 7.97 -5.63
C TYR A 73 -10.78 7.53 -4.67
N ALA A 74 -10.71 6.28 -4.17
CA ALA A 74 -11.67 5.76 -3.20
C ALA A 74 -11.63 6.54 -1.88
N ALA A 75 -10.44 6.83 -1.35
CA ALA A 75 -10.29 7.56 -0.08
C ALA A 75 -10.80 8.99 -0.16
N VAL A 76 -10.52 9.71 -1.24
CA VAL A 76 -10.99 11.07 -1.47
C VAL A 76 -12.53 11.14 -1.54
N ARG A 77 -13.17 10.10 -2.06
CA ARG A 77 -14.64 10.01 -2.13
C ARG A 77 -15.28 9.55 -0.81
N ALA A 78 -14.56 8.77 -0.02
CA ALA A 78 -15.07 8.23 1.23
C ALA A 78 -15.02 9.26 2.37
N THR A 79 -13.97 10.06 2.44
CA THR A 79 -13.81 11.03 3.54
C THR A 79 -14.90 12.10 3.53
N LYS A 80 -15.37 12.43 4.73
CA LYS A 80 -16.35 13.49 4.98
C LYS A 80 -15.72 14.70 5.66
N ASN A 81 -14.65 14.46 6.45
CA ASN A 81 -13.98 15.52 7.23
C ASN A 81 -12.65 15.98 6.62
N LYS A 82 -12.30 15.48 5.42
CA LYS A 82 -11.05 15.76 4.69
C LYS A 82 -9.77 15.33 5.43
N LYS A 83 -9.85 14.42 6.38
CA LYS A 83 -8.71 13.88 7.12
C LYS A 83 -8.51 12.40 6.77
N ILE A 84 -7.44 12.11 6.05
CA ILE A 84 -7.13 10.77 5.55
C ILE A 84 -5.86 10.26 6.22
N GLY A 85 -5.96 9.11 6.90
CA GLY A 85 -4.83 8.33 7.37
C GLY A 85 -4.26 7.45 6.26
N ILE A 86 -2.95 7.24 6.27
CA ILE A 86 -2.26 6.37 5.31
C ILE A 86 -1.29 5.50 6.10
N ILE A 87 -1.47 4.18 6.03
CA ILE A 87 -0.49 3.25 6.58
C ILE A 87 0.16 2.43 5.48
N GLY A 88 1.45 2.18 5.63
CA GLY A 88 2.22 1.48 4.61
C GLY A 88 3.58 1.00 5.12
N THR A 89 4.34 0.37 4.25
CA THR A 89 5.75 0.06 4.53
C THR A 89 6.57 1.35 4.59
N ALA A 90 7.77 1.28 5.17
CA ALA A 90 8.67 2.43 5.22
C ALA A 90 8.95 3.02 3.82
N GLY A 91 9.14 2.17 2.81
CA GLY A 91 9.35 2.60 1.42
C GLY A 91 8.14 3.30 0.82
N THR A 92 6.93 2.80 1.07
CA THR A 92 5.68 3.42 0.62
C THR A 92 5.49 4.80 1.21
N ILE A 93 5.62 4.93 2.53
CA ILE A 93 5.43 6.22 3.22
C ILE A 93 6.51 7.23 2.83
N LYS A 94 7.77 6.80 2.78
CA LYS A 94 8.87 7.67 2.37
C LYS A 94 8.73 8.22 0.94
N SER A 95 8.01 7.54 0.06
CA SER A 95 7.79 8.01 -1.31
C SER A 95 6.93 9.28 -1.39
N GLY A 96 6.03 9.50 -0.41
CA GLY A 96 5.08 10.62 -0.40
C GLY A 96 4.04 10.58 -1.52
N GLU A 97 3.94 9.48 -2.26
CA GLU A 97 3.09 9.42 -3.47
C GLU A 97 1.60 9.48 -3.14
N TYR A 98 1.16 8.85 -2.04
CA TYR A 98 -0.23 8.96 -1.58
C TYR A 98 -0.61 10.41 -1.24
N GLU A 99 0.21 11.09 -0.44
CA GLU A 99 -0.04 12.47 -0.01
C GLU A 99 -0.05 13.43 -1.21
N LYS A 100 0.90 13.24 -2.12
CA LYS A 100 1.00 14.04 -3.34
C LYS A 100 -0.26 13.90 -4.20
N GLN A 101 -0.73 12.68 -4.41
CA GLN A 101 -1.93 12.42 -5.23
C GLN A 101 -3.21 12.90 -4.53
N ILE A 102 -3.37 12.68 -3.22
CA ILE A 102 -4.52 13.20 -2.47
C ILE A 102 -4.62 14.72 -2.59
N LYS A 103 -3.49 15.42 -2.40
CA LYS A 103 -3.44 16.88 -2.53
C LYS A 103 -3.69 17.39 -3.95
N ALA A 104 -3.40 16.58 -4.96
CA ALA A 104 -3.72 16.91 -6.35
C ALA A 104 -5.23 16.87 -6.63
N TYR A 105 -6.01 16.06 -5.89
CA TYR A 105 -7.46 16.07 -5.94
C TYR A 105 -8.08 17.25 -5.20
N ASP A 106 -7.60 17.52 -3.99
CA ASP A 106 -8.06 18.64 -3.17
C ASP A 106 -6.94 19.06 -2.22
N SER A 107 -6.42 20.27 -2.41
CA SER A 107 -5.31 20.84 -1.62
C SER A 107 -5.66 21.07 -0.15
N GLU A 108 -6.96 21.15 0.20
CA GLU A 108 -7.41 21.28 1.59
C GLU A 108 -7.40 19.97 2.37
N MET A 109 -7.26 18.83 1.71
CA MET A 109 -7.19 17.55 2.39
C MET A 109 -5.96 17.44 3.28
N GLN A 110 -6.18 16.95 4.49
CA GLN A 110 -5.13 16.68 5.47
C GLN A 110 -4.77 15.19 5.44
N THR A 111 -3.50 14.90 5.36
CA THR A 111 -2.99 13.53 5.29
C THR A 111 -2.08 13.22 6.48
N PHE A 112 -2.25 12.04 7.06
CA PHE A 112 -1.49 11.56 8.21
C PHE A 112 -0.90 10.19 7.86
N ALA A 113 0.39 10.17 7.52
CA ALA A 113 1.06 8.98 7.02
C ALA A 113 1.94 8.33 8.08
N LYS A 114 1.80 7.00 8.26
CA LYS A 114 2.58 6.21 9.23
C LYS A 114 3.16 4.96 8.60
N ALA A 115 4.46 4.79 8.76
CA ALA A 115 5.12 3.53 8.43
C ALA A 115 4.85 2.49 9.53
N CYS A 116 4.43 1.29 9.13
CA CYS A 116 4.13 0.17 10.02
C CYS A 116 5.02 -1.04 9.68
N PRO A 117 6.33 -0.99 9.98
CA PRO A 117 7.29 -1.99 9.52
C PRO A 117 7.04 -3.39 10.10
N MET A 118 6.42 -3.53 11.27
CA MET A 118 6.14 -4.82 11.89
C MET A 118 4.91 -5.54 11.31
N PHE A 119 4.01 -4.86 10.59
CA PHE A 119 2.79 -5.49 10.09
C PHE A 119 3.08 -6.61 9.08
N VAL A 120 4.03 -6.41 8.17
CA VAL A 120 4.41 -7.46 7.20
C VAL A 120 4.99 -8.69 7.91
N PRO A 121 5.99 -8.59 8.82
CA PRO A 121 6.48 -9.73 9.60
C PRO A 121 5.38 -10.45 10.40
N LEU A 122 4.46 -9.73 11.04
CA LEU A 122 3.35 -10.33 11.78
C LEU A 122 2.48 -11.18 10.85
N VAL A 123 2.07 -10.63 9.72
CA VAL A 123 1.23 -11.32 8.74
C VAL A 123 1.93 -12.54 8.14
N GLU A 124 3.20 -12.41 7.74
CA GLU A 124 3.98 -13.50 7.14
C GLU A 124 4.21 -14.67 8.12
N ASN A 125 4.18 -14.39 9.43
CA ASN A 125 4.30 -15.40 10.48
C ASN A 125 2.93 -15.87 11.05
N GLY A 126 1.81 -15.48 10.44
CA GLY A 126 0.48 -15.96 10.82
C GLY A 126 -0.14 -15.28 12.06
N TYR A 127 0.40 -14.16 12.50
CA TYR A 127 -0.12 -13.38 13.63
C TYR A 127 -1.25 -12.44 13.17
N PHE A 128 -2.38 -13.01 12.70
CA PHE A 128 -3.47 -12.21 12.12
C PHE A 128 -4.37 -11.57 13.19
N ASP A 129 -4.76 -12.33 14.21
CA ASP A 129 -5.72 -11.90 15.24
C ASP A 129 -5.19 -12.33 16.62
N THR A 130 -4.02 -11.79 17.00
CA THR A 130 -3.34 -12.12 18.26
C THR A 130 -3.18 -10.88 19.13
N GLU A 131 -2.94 -11.11 20.43
CA GLU A 131 -2.67 -10.01 21.38
C GLU A 131 -1.47 -9.17 20.95
N VAL A 132 -0.40 -9.82 20.46
CA VAL A 132 0.78 -9.11 19.93
C VAL A 132 0.40 -8.18 18.79
N THR A 133 -0.46 -8.64 17.87
CA THR A 133 -0.93 -7.82 16.75
C THR A 133 -1.74 -6.63 17.24
N ARG A 134 -2.62 -6.81 18.24
CA ARG A 134 -3.38 -5.71 18.86
C ARG A 134 -2.50 -4.65 19.49
N ILE A 135 -1.48 -5.06 20.23
CA ILE A 135 -0.52 -4.14 20.85
C ILE A 135 0.22 -3.32 19.78
N ILE A 136 0.74 -3.98 18.75
CA ILE A 136 1.49 -3.31 17.68
C ILE A 136 0.58 -2.40 16.82
N VAL A 137 -0.66 -2.82 16.55
CA VAL A 137 -1.65 -1.97 15.87
C VAL A 137 -1.95 -0.72 16.70
N ALA A 138 -2.18 -0.87 18.00
CA ALA A 138 -2.43 0.27 18.89
C ALA A 138 -1.25 1.24 18.90
N GLU A 139 -0.02 0.75 19.06
CA GLU A 139 1.19 1.57 19.08
C GLU A 139 1.37 2.38 17.78
N TYR A 140 1.16 1.76 16.62
CA TYR A 140 1.35 2.45 15.34
C TYR A 140 0.21 3.40 14.98
N LEU A 141 -1.03 3.07 15.35
CA LEU A 141 -2.20 3.82 14.91
C LEU A 141 -2.68 4.88 15.91
N GLU A 142 -2.15 4.92 17.12
CA GLU A 142 -2.54 5.89 18.14
C GLU A 142 -2.45 7.35 17.63
N GLU A 143 -1.33 7.70 17.03
CA GLU A 143 -1.11 9.03 16.46
C GLU A 143 -2.16 9.37 15.40
N ILE A 144 -2.40 8.45 14.44
CA ILE A 144 -3.38 8.64 13.35
C ILE A 144 -4.79 8.76 13.92
N ARG A 145 -5.16 7.90 14.88
CA ARG A 145 -6.47 7.93 15.55
C ARG A 145 -6.71 9.26 16.24
N ASN A 146 -5.71 9.79 16.92
CA ASN A 146 -5.78 11.08 17.64
C ASN A 146 -5.95 12.29 16.71
N GLN A 147 -5.61 12.16 15.40
CA GLN A 147 -5.89 13.19 14.40
C GLN A 147 -7.37 13.25 13.99
N GLY A 148 -8.17 12.26 14.37
CA GLY A 148 -9.59 12.19 14.03
C GLY A 148 -9.82 11.95 12.54
N VAL A 149 -9.02 11.08 11.92
CA VAL A 149 -9.26 10.65 10.54
C VAL A 149 -10.55 9.86 10.44
N ASP A 150 -11.32 10.05 9.37
CA ASP A 150 -12.51 9.26 9.07
C ASP A 150 -12.29 8.23 7.96
N THR A 151 -11.11 8.24 7.37
CA THR A 151 -10.73 7.34 6.28
C THR A 151 -9.27 6.93 6.47
N LEU A 152 -8.98 5.62 6.32
CA LEU A 152 -7.64 5.05 6.47
C LEU A 152 -7.30 4.16 5.27
N ILE A 153 -6.23 4.51 4.54
CA ILE A 153 -5.73 3.71 3.42
C ILE A 153 -4.80 2.60 3.94
N LEU A 154 -5.11 1.35 3.60
CA LEU A 154 -4.26 0.18 3.82
C LEU A 154 -3.28 0.05 2.65
N GLY A 155 -2.15 0.76 2.70
CA GLY A 155 -1.19 0.92 1.61
C GLY A 155 -0.23 -0.27 1.41
N CYS A 156 -0.58 -1.46 1.88
CA CYS A 156 0.21 -2.69 1.71
C CYS A 156 -0.71 -3.90 1.51
N THR A 157 -0.32 -4.81 0.62
CA THR A 157 -1.07 -6.05 0.31
C THR A 157 -1.24 -7.00 1.48
N HIS A 158 -0.42 -6.88 2.51
CA HIS A 158 -0.50 -7.70 3.73
C HIS A 158 -1.55 -7.18 4.72
N TYR A 159 -1.82 -5.87 4.72
CA TYR A 159 -2.63 -5.24 5.78
C TYR A 159 -4.09 -5.67 5.82
N PRO A 160 -4.74 -6.04 4.70
CA PRO A 160 -6.08 -6.62 4.73
C PRO A 160 -6.19 -7.90 5.57
N LEU A 161 -5.10 -8.64 5.76
CA LEU A 161 -5.10 -9.87 6.59
C LEU A 161 -5.19 -9.57 8.11
N ILE A 162 -4.88 -8.34 8.52
CA ILE A 162 -5.06 -7.84 9.90
C ILE A 162 -6.12 -6.73 9.96
N GLU A 163 -6.95 -6.59 8.92
CA GLU A 163 -7.98 -5.54 8.83
C GLU A 163 -8.94 -5.56 10.02
N LYS A 164 -9.31 -6.76 10.50
CA LYS A 164 -10.17 -6.91 11.67
C LYS A 164 -9.59 -6.18 12.88
N VAL A 165 -8.32 -6.40 13.20
CA VAL A 165 -7.64 -5.77 14.34
C VAL A 165 -7.49 -4.27 14.14
N ILE A 166 -7.19 -3.83 12.91
CA ILE A 166 -7.12 -2.40 12.57
C ILE A 166 -8.48 -1.74 12.78
N ARG A 167 -9.57 -2.37 12.32
CA ARG A 167 -10.95 -1.88 12.45
C ARG A 167 -11.37 -1.81 13.93
N GLU A 168 -11.11 -2.85 14.70
CA GLU A 168 -11.40 -2.88 16.15
C GLU A 168 -10.71 -1.71 16.87
N TYR A 169 -9.49 -1.35 16.48
CA TYR A 169 -8.74 -0.25 17.09
C TYR A 169 -9.20 1.14 16.61
N MET A 170 -9.40 1.31 15.31
CA MET A 170 -9.77 2.60 14.71
C MET A 170 -11.23 2.97 14.96
N GLY A 171 -12.12 1.98 15.11
CA GLY A 171 -13.56 2.14 15.28
C GLY A 171 -14.33 2.07 13.96
N ASP A 172 -15.64 1.83 14.07
CA ASP A 172 -16.53 1.62 12.92
C ASP A 172 -16.80 2.89 12.10
N ASP A 173 -16.55 4.06 12.68
CA ASP A 173 -16.72 5.35 12.00
C ASP A 173 -15.58 5.64 11.00
N VAL A 174 -14.49 4.86 11.03
CA VAL A 174 -13.36 5.01 10.11
C VAL A 174 -13.51 4.06 8.93
N THR A 175 -13.62 4.62 7.74
CA THR A 175 -13.64 3.84 6.48
C THR A 175 -12.24 3.32 6.15
N LEU A 176 -12.08 2.00 6.07
CA LEU A 176 -10.83 1.38 5.65
C LEU A 176 -10.83 1.16 4.13
N ILE A 177 -9.81 1.69 3.45
CA ILE A 177 -9.63 1.56 2.00
C ILE A 177 -8.58 0.48 1.73
N ASN A 178 -9.00 -0.63 1.13
CA ASN A 178 -8.13 -1.72 0.72
C ASN A 178 -7.61 -1.47 -0.70
N SER A 179 -6.36 -1.05 -0.83
CA SER A 179 -5.75 -0.69 -2.12
C SER A 179 -5.84 -1.80 -3.18
N GLY A 180 -5.83 -3.06 -2.78
CA GLY A 180 -5.96 -4.20 -3.71
C GLY A 180 -7.38 -4.38 -4.22
N ALA A 181 -8.39 -4.18 -3.36
CA ALA A 181 -9.80 -4.29 -3.73
C ALA A 181 -10.23 -3.16 -4.67
N GLU A 182 -9.67 -1.96 -4.51
CA GLU A 182 -10.02 -0.79 -5.33
C GLU A 182 -9.51 -0.87 -6.78
N VAL A 183 -8.56 -1.75 -7.07
CA VAL A 183 -8.01 -1.97 -8.42
C VAL A 183 -8.73 -3.10 -9.15
N ALA A 184 -9.38 -4.01 -8.43
CA ALA A 184 -10.04 -5.18 -9.00
C ALA A 184 -11.40 -4.85 -9.60
#